data_d36043253db3db6e619faec3dc70eb5e
#
_entry.id   d36043253db3db6e619faec3dc70eb5e
#
_cell.length_a   1.000
_cell.length_b   1.000
_cell.length_c   1.000
_cell.angle_alpha   90.00
_cell.angle_beta   90.00
_cell.angle_gamma   90.00
#
_symmetry.space_group_name_H-M   'P 1'
#
loop_
_entity.id
_entity.type
_entity.pdbx_description
1 polymer ?
#
loop_
_entity_poly.entity_id
_entity_poly.type
_entity_poly.pdbx_seq_one_letter_code
_entity_poly.pdbx_strand_id
1 'polypeptide(L)'
;MPTGAKLIGALAFAALAYFISDLIKPLLPEGTNVSRLSEINAIVGLLMGWRVMGKGAGHTYKQSIGYGLTTLAATAFWSLLIWSGHEMLKRSIKMYYDGPVEALQEMAALYVEYARLAAVQEVLLPALVGAIFFSWLTEYFARRWS
;
A
#
# COMPACT_ATOMS: atom_id res chain seq x y z
N MET A 1 3.84 -7.58 -23.90
CA MET A 1 4.02 -8.74 -23.00
C MET A 1 3.65 -8.41 -21.59
N PRO A 2 2.85 -9.26 -20.98
CA PRO A 2 2.46 -9.05 -19.59
C PRO A 2 3.65 -8.89 -18.63
N THR A 3 4.75 -9.55 -18.89
CA THR A 3 5.93 -9.55 -18.01
C THR A 3 6.57 -8.17 -17.88
N GLY A 4 6.70 -7.45 -19.02
CA GLY A 4 7.27 -6.10 -18.99
C GLY A 4 6.38 -5.14 -18.23
N ALA A 5 5.07 -5.18 -18.49
CA ALA A 5 4.10 -4.35 -17.78
C ALA A 5 4.05 -4.69 -16.29
N LYS A 6 4.12 -5.97 -15.94
CA LYS A 6 4.14 -6.41 -14.55
C LYS A 6 5.36 -5.87 -13.80
N LEU A 7 6.53 -5.90 -14.44
CA LEU A 7 7.76 -5.39 -13.84
C LEU A 7 7.67 -3.89 -13.59
N ILE A 8 7.23 -3.13 -14.59
CA ILE A 8 7.09 -1.67 -14.48
C ILE A 8 6.06 -1.33 -13.39
N GLY A 9 4.90 -2.01 -13.40
CA GLY A 9 3.87 -1.80 -12.37
C GLY A 9 4.39 -2.12 -10.98
N ALA A 10 5.10 -3.21 -10.82
CA ALA A 10 5.67 -3.61 -9.54
C ALA A 10 6.65 -2.55 -9.01
N LEU A 11 7.60 -2.13 -9.84
CA LEU A 11 8.60 -1.14 -9.44
C LEU A 11 7.97 0.22 -9.16
N ALA A 12 7.03 0.65 -10.01
CA ALA A 12 6.37 1.94 -9.85
C ALA A 12 5.58 2.01 -8.55
N PHE A 13 4.78 0.98 -8.26
CA PHE A 13 3.96 0.97 -7.05
C PHE A 13 4.77 0.68 -5.79
N ALA A 14 5.89 -0.04 -5.91
CA ALA A 14 6.84 -0.18 -4.80
C ALA A 14 7.43 1.18 -4.42
N ALA A 15 7.86 1.96 -5.42
CA ALA A 15 8.38 3.32 -5.19
C ALA A 15 7.31 4.23 -4.60
N LEU A 16 6.09 4.16 -5.11
CA LEU A 16 4.98 4.95 -4.59
C LEU A 16 4.67 4.60 -3.13
N ALA A 17 4.61 3.31 -2.82
CA ALA A 17 4.35 2.85 -1.46
C ALA A 17 5.45 3.30 -0.50
N TYR A 18 6.69 3.26 -0.92
CA TYR A 18 7.83 3.75 -0.14
C TYR A 18 7.68 5.24 0.16
N PHE A 19 7.40 6.02 -0.87
CA PHE A 19 7.24 7.48 -0.75
C PHE A 19 6.07 7.83 0.19
N ILE A 20 4.92 7.18 0.01
CA ILE A 20 3.73 7.41 0.85
C ILE A 20 4.05 7.04 2.30
N SER A 21 4.76 5.95 2.52
CA SER A 21 5.15 5.53 3.87
C SER A 21 6.02 6.57 4.56
N ASP A 22 6.94 7.19 3.81
CA ASP A 22 7.76 8.27 4.37
C ASP A 22 6.93 9.50 4.73
N LEU A 23 5.84 9.77 4.00
CA LEU A 23 4.92 10.85 4.33
C LEU A 23 4.10 10.53 5.59
N ILE A 24 3.81 9.27 5.82
CA ILE A 24 3.01 8.84 6.99
C ILE A 24 3.84 8.83 8.28
N LYS A 25 5.13 8.55 8.19
CA LYS A 25 5.99 8.41 9.38
C LYS A 25 5.85 9.54 10.39
N PRO A 26 5.91 10.83 9.99
CA PRO A 26 5.77 11.92 10.95
C PRO A 26 4.38 12.02 11.58
N LEU A 27 3.37 11.39 10.98
CA LEU A 27 1.99 11.44 11.44
C LEU A 27 1.68 10.35 12.47
N LEU A 28 2.55 9.36 12.59
CA LEU A 28 2.34 8.25 13.52
C LEU A 28 2.62 8.69 14.95
N PRO A 29 1.96 8.06 15.94
CA PRO A 29 2.19 8.39 17.35
C PRO A 29 3.66 8.19 17.74
N GLU A 30 4.10 8.98 18.71
CA GLU A 30 5.45 8.84 19.28
C GLU A 30 5.64 7.43 19.83
N GLY A 31 6.84 6.89 19.65
CA GLY A 31 7.16 5.53 20.11
C GLY A 31 6.79 4.45 19.12
N THR A 32 6.15 4.78 18.00
CA THR A 32 5.87 3.81 16.95
C THR A 32 7.17 3.44 16.24
N ASN A 33 7.43 2.14 16.11
CA ASN A 33 8.61 1.67 15.38
C ASN A 33 8.35 1.74 13.88
N VAL A 34 8.97 2.74 13.24
CA VAL A 34 8.79 2.97 11.79
C VAL A 34 10.03 2.61 10.97
N SER A 35 11.02 1.96 11.59
CA SER A 35 12.30 1.70 10.93
C SER A 35 12.19 0.90 9.64
N ARG A 36 11.18 0.01 9.54
CA ARG A 36 10.97 -0.83 8.36
C ARG A 36 9.64 -0.56 7.65
N LEU A 37 8.95 0.49 8.04
CA LEU A 37 7.63 0.80 7.49
C LEU A 37 7.68 0.95 5.98
N SER A 38 8.57 1.80 5.47
CA SER A 38 8.68 2.07 4.04
C SER A 38 9.09 0.83 3.25
N GLU A 39 10.02 0.04 3.79
CA GLU A 39 10.52 -1.15 3.13
C GLU A 39 9.46 -2.23 3.01
N ILE A 40 8.73 -2.50 4.08
CA ILE A 40 7.65 -3.50 4.08
C ILE A 40 6.51 -3.04 3.17
N ASN A 41 6.13 -1.78 3.25
CA ASN A 41 5.08 -1.25 2.38
C ASN A 41 5.50 -1.25 0.91
N ALA A 42 6.78 -1.02 0.63
CA ALA A 42 7.31 -1.13 -0.72
C ALA A 42 7.19 -2.55 -1.27
N ILE A 43 7.45 -3.56 -0.45
CA ILE A 43 7.27 -4.96 -0.84
C ILE A 43 5.81 -5.25 -1.16
N VAL A 44 4.88 -4.77 -0.33
CA VAL A 44 3.44 -4.93 -0.59
C VAL A 44 3.06 -4.24 -1.89
N GLY A 45 3.55 -3.01 -2.10
CA GLY A 45 3.33 -2.27 -3.34
C GLY A 45 3.87 -3.00 -4.56
N LEU A 46 5.04 -3.61 -4.44
CA LEU A 46 5.65 -4.40 -5.50
C LEU A 46 4.77 -5.59 -5.86
N LEU A 47 4.29 -6.34 -4.88
CA LEU A 47 3.44 -7.50 -5.11
C LEU A 47 2.10 -7.11 -5.72
N MET A 48 1.48 -6.03 -5.22
CA MET A 48 0.21 -5.57 -5.74
C MET A 48 0.36 -4.97 -7.14
N GLY A 49 1.44 -4.23 -7.37
CA GLY A 49 1.75 -3.70 -8.69
C GLY A 49 1.94 -4.80 -9.72
N TRP A 50 2.64 -5.86 -9.32
CA TRP A 50 2.83 -7.02 -10.19
C TRP A 50 1.50 -7.70 -10.49
N ARG A 51 0.70 -7.98 -9.45
CA ARG A 51 -0.54 -8.75 -9.61
C ARG A 51 -1.68 -7.94 -10.20
N VAL A 52 -1.93 -6.76 -9.70
CA VAL A 52 -3.11 -5.97 -10.07
C VAL A 52 -2.82 -5.08 -11.26
N MET A 53 -1.82 -4.21 -11.14
CA MET A 53 -1.50 -3.26 -12.21
C MET A 53 -1.00 -3.96 -13.47
N GLY A 54 -0.16 -4.98 -13.29
CA GLY A 54 0.40 -5.72 -14.42
C GLY A 54 -0.65 -6.44 -15.23
N LYS A 55 -1.70 -6.95 -14.59
CA LYS A 55 -2.81 -7.59 -15.30
C LYS A 55 -3.67 -6.59 -16.07
N GLY A 56 -3.76 -5.37 -15.55
CA GLY A 56 -4.63 -4.35 -16.14
C GLY A 56 -3.97 -3.53 -17.24
N ALA A 57 -2.65 -3.60 -17.37
CA ALA A 57 -1.94 -2.83 -18.39
C ALA A 57 -2.12 -3.48 -19.77
N GLY A 58 -1.95 -2.67 -20.81
CA GLY A 58 -2.08 -3.13 -22.20
C GLY A 58 -3.47 -2.93 -22.78
N HIS A 59 -4.33 -2.20 -22.09
CA HIS A 59 -5.69 -1.87 -22.57
C HIS A 59 -5.75 -0.37 -22.94
N THR A 60 -6.62 0.39 -22.33
CA THR A 60 -6.68 1.84 -22.53
C THR A 60 -6.08 2.57 -21.33
N TYR A 61 -5.70 3.83 -21.50
CA TYR A 61 -5.19 4.63 -20.39
C TYR A 61 -6.24 4.79 -19.29
N LYS A 62 -7.51 4.92 -19.68
CA LYS A 62 -8.61 5.03 -18.71
C LYS A 62 -8.72 3.77 -17.84
N GLN A 63 -8.65 2.60 -18.47
CA GLN A 63 -8.69 1.33 -17.75
C GLN A 63 -7.45 1.16 -16.85
N SER A 64 -6.28 1.57 -17.34
CA SER A 64 -5.04 1.47 -16.56
C SER A 64 -5.10 2.34 -15.32
N ILE A 65 -5.68 3.53 -15.40
CA ILE A 65 -5.87 4.39 -14.23
C ILE A 65 -6.78 3.71 -13.20
N GLY A 66 -7.85 3.07 -13.65
CA GLY A 66 -8.72 2.27 -12.77
C GLY A 66 -7.97 1.16 -12.06
N TYR A 67 -7.15 0.41 -12.79
CA TYR A 67 -6.31 -0.63 -12.21
C TYR A 67 -5.26 -0.07 -11.25
N GLY A 68 -4.72 1.11 -11.55
CA GLY A 68 -3.78 1.78 -10.66
C GLY A 68 -4.41 2.20 -9.35
N LEU A 69 -5.61 2.74 -9.40
CA LEU A 69 -6.34 3.10 -8.19
C LEU A 69 -6.70 1.85 -7.37
N THR A 70 -7.05 0.76 -8.04
CA THR A 70 -7.29 -0.53 -7.39
C THR A 70 -6.01 -1.06 -6.74
N THR A 71 -4.86 -0.92 -7.41
CA THR A 71 -3.56 -1.31 -6.87
C THR A 71 -3.24 -0.52 -5.61
N LEU A 72 -3.49 0.80 -5.65
CA LEU A 72 -3.29 1.66 -4.48
C LEU A 72 -4.16 1.21 -3.31
N ALA A 73 -5.44 0.96 -3.56
CA ALA A 73 -6.37 0.50 -2.53
C ALA A 73 -5.95 -0.86 -1.96
N ALA A 74 -5.54 -1.80 -2.82
CA ALA A 74 -5.07 -3.12 -2.40
C ALA A 74 -3.80 -3.02 -1.55
N THR A 75 -2.86 -2.18 -1.98
CA THR A 75 -1.62 -1.93 -1.24
C THR A 75 -1.92 -1.36 0.15
N ALA A 76 -2.81 -0.38 0.22
CA ALA A 76 -3.21 0.22 1.49
C ALA A 76 -3.90 -0.81 2.39
N PHE A 77 -4.81 -1.61 1.84
CA PHE A 77 -5.52 -2.63 2.59
C PHE A 77 -4.54 -3.62 3.23
N TRP A 78 -3.65 -4.19 2.45
CA TRP A 78 -2.71 -5.19 2.95
C TRP A 78 -1.67 -4.59 3.90
N SER A 79 -1.18 -3.38 3.60
CA SER A 79 -0.23 -2.70 4.48
C SER A 79 -0.85 -2.40 5.85
N LEU A 80 -2.08 -1.90 5.86
CA LEU A 80 -2.80 -1.64 7.11
C LEU A 80 -3.04 -2.92 7.90
N LEU A 81 -3.39 -4.00 7.21
CA LEU A 81 -3.60 -5.29 7.84
C LEU A 81 -2.33 -5.82 8.48
N ILE A 82 -1.20 -5.73 7.77
CA ILE A 82 0.09 -6.17 8.27
C ILE A 82 0.49 -5.37 9.52
N TRP A 83 0.37 -4.05 9.45
CA TRP A 83 0.79 -3.20 10.56
C TRP A 83 -0.14 -3.31 11.77
N SER A 84 -1.46 -3.44 11.54
CA SER A 84 -2.42 -3.66 12.61
C SER A 84 -2.16 -4.99 13.32
N GLY A 85 -1.91 -6.04 12.53
CA GLY A 85 -1.60 -7.37 13.05
C GLY A 85 -0.30 -7.38 13.82
N HIS A 86 0.73 -6.70 13.30
CA HIS A 86 2.04 -6.58 13.96
C HIS A 86 1.90 -5.90 15.32
N GLU A 87 1.19 -4.79 15.39
CA GLU A 87 0.97 -4.07 16.64
C GLU A 87 0.12 -4.88 17.62
N MET A 88 -0.90 -5.58 17.11
CA MET A 88 -1.71 -6.47 17.94
C MET A 88 -0.85 -7.56 18.58
N LEU A 89 0.02 -8.22 17.79
CA LEU A 89 0.89 -9.26 18.30
C LEU A 89 1.87 -8.71 19.35
N LYS A 90 2.40 -7.52 19.09
CA LYS A 90 3.32 -6.86 20.01
C LYS A 90 2.66 -6.59 21.35
N ARG A 91 1.41 -6.12 21.35
CA ARG A 91 0.64 -5.87 22.57
C ARG A 91 0.23 -7.18 23.25
N SER A 92 -0.07 -8.22 22.47
CA SER A 92 -0.41 -9.53 22.98
C SER A 92 0.75 -10.15 23.78
N ILE A 93 1.98 -9.99 23.30
CA ILE A 93 3.18 -10.45 23.99
C ILE A 93 3.31 -9.77 25.36
N LYS A 94 2.88 -8.50 25.46
CA LYS A 94 2.88 -7.75 26.70
C LYS A 94 1.69 -8.05 27.61
N MET A 95 0.85 -9.01 27.22
CA MET A 95 -0.30 -9.49 27.98
C MET A 95 -1.37 -8.44 28.25
N TYR A 96 -1.59 -7.56 27.29
CA TYR A 96 -2.65 -6.54 27.36
C TYR A 96 -4.04 -7.12 27.10
N TYR A 97 -4.13 -8.33 26.56
CA TYR A 97 -5.39 -8.92 26.15
C TYR A 97 -5.73 -10.14 26.99
N ASP A 98 -7.00 -10.29 27.35
CA ASP A 98 -7.49 -11.42 28.12
C ASP A 98 -7.80 -12.63 27.24
N GLY A 99 -7.90 -12.46 25.91
CA GLY A 99 -8.19 -13.57 25.01
C GLY A 99 -8.12 -13.20 23.55
N PRO A 100 -8.30 -14.20 22.64
CA PRO A 100 -8.18 -13.97 21.19
C PRO A 100 -9.23 -13.00 20.63
N VAL A 101 -10.44 -13.00 21.18
CA VAL A 101 -11.51 -12.10 20.73
C VAL A 101 -11.13 -10.65 20.98
N GLU A 102 -10.60 -10.35 22.17
CA GLU A 102 -10.15 -9.01 22.53
C GLU A 102 -9.01 -8.57 21.63
N ALA A 103 -8.07 -9.48 21.32
CA ALA A 103 -6.96 -9.21 20.40
C ALA A 103 -7.46 -8.84 18.99
N LEU A 104 -8.45 -9.55 18.48
CA LEU A 104 -9.04 -9.28 17.17
C LEU A 104 -9.78 -7.94 17.15
N GLN A 105 -10.51 -7.62 18.22
CA GLN A 105 -11.19 -6.33 18.36
C GLN A 105 -10.18 -5.18 18.34
N GLU A 106 -9.06 -5.34 19.03
CA GLU A 106 -8.01 -4.33 19.06
C GLU A 106 -7.34 -4.18 17.70
N MET A 107 -7.13 -5.28 16.99
CA MET A 107 -6.59 -5.25 15.64
C MET A 107 -7.50 -4.45 14.69
N ALA A 108 -8.81 -4.65 14.79
CA ALA A 108 -9.77 -3.88 13.99
C ALA A 108 -9.71 -2.39 14.33
N ALA A 109 -9.62 -2.06 15.62
CA ALA A 109 -9.50 -0.66 16.07
C ALA A 109 -8.20 -0.02 15.56
N LEU A 110 -7.09 -0.74 15.62
CA LEU A 110 -5.80 -0.27 15.10
C LEU A 110 -5.85 -0.07 13.58
N TYR A 111 -6.49 -0.97 12.87
CA TYR A 111 -6.67 -0.85 11.42
C TYR A 111 -7.38 0.46 11.06
N VAL A 112 -8.48 0.75 11.74
CA VAL A 112 -9.26 1.98 11.52
C VAL A 112 -8.44 3.21 11.88
N GLU A 113 -7.70 3.17 12.98
CA GLU A 113 -6.85 4.28 13.41
C GLU A 113 -5.77 4.59 12.38
N TYR A 114 -5.06 3.57 11.89
CA TYR A 114 -4.03 3.74 10.86
C TYR A 114 -4.63 4.20 9.54
N ALA A 115 -5.82 3.70 9.18
CA ALA A 115 -6.52 4.14 7.97
C ALA A 115 -6.86 5.63 8.03
N ARG A 116 -7.28 6.11 9.20
CA ARG A 116 -7.55 7.55 9.39
C ARG A 116 -6.29 8.40 9.23
N LEU A 117 -5.16 7.93 9.75
CA LEU A 117 -3.88 8.63 9.60
C LEU A 117 -3.45 8.68 8.13
N ALA A 118 -3.65 7.56 7.40
CA ALA A 118 -3.28 7.48 5.99
C ALA A 118 -4.24 8.27 5.10
N ALA A 119 -5.46 8.55 5.57
CA ALA A 119 -6.48 9.24 4.79
C ALA A 119 -6.39 10.77 4.88
N VAL A 120 -5.39 11.32 5.61
CA VAL A 120 -5.22 12.78 5.66
C VAL A 120 -4.81 13.30 4.29
N GLN A 121 -5.16 14.56 4.02
CA GLN A 121 -4.97 15.19 2.71
C GLN A 121 -3.51 15.16 2.26
N GLU A 122 -2.56 15.40 3.16
CA GLU A 122 -1.13 15.42 2.85
C GLU A 122 -0.61 14.07 2.35
N VAL A 123 -1.30 12.98 2.67
CA VAL A 123 -0.94 11.63 2.21
C VAL A 123 -1.80 11.22 1.03
N LEU A 124 -3.11 11.46 1.11
CA LEU A 124 -4.09 11.00 0.12
C LEU A 124 -3.87 11.64 -1.25
N LEU A 125 -3.61 12.95 -1.31
CA LEU A 125 -3.39 13.64 -2.57
C LEU A 125 -2.16 13.12 -3.30
N PRO A 126 -0.97 13.04 -2.68
CA PRO A 126 0.18 12.45 -3.37
C PRO A 126 -0.06 10.99 -3.77
N ALA A 127 -0.79 10.22 -2.97
CA ALA A 127 -1.09 8.83 -3.28
C ALA A 127 -1.94 8.72 -4.53
N LEU A 128 -3.00 9.51 -4.64
CA LEU A 128 -3.89 9.50 -5.81
C LEU A 128 -3.17 9.99 -7.06
N VAL A 129 -2.44 11.10 -6.95
CA VAL A 129 -1.67 11.65 -8.07
C VAL A 129 -0.63 10.65 -8.53
N GLY A 130 0.10 10.06 -7.58
CA GLY A 130 1.12 9.06 -7.89
C GLY A 130 0.55 7.81 -8.54
N ALA A 131 -0.61 7.32 -8.06
CA ALA A 131 -1.26 6.16 -8.63
C ALA A 131 -1.68 6.42 -10.08
N ILE A 132 -2.24 7.59 -10.36
CA ILE A 132 -2.63 7.98 -11.72
C ILE A 132 -1.40 8.09 -12.62
N PHE A 133 -0.35 8.76 -12.14
CA PHE A 133 0.89 8.93 -12.89
C PHE A 133 1.54 7.58 -13.23
N PHE A 134 1.68 6.71 -12.23
CA PHE A 134 2.32 5.41 -12.43
C PHE A 134 1.45 4.46 -13.25
N SER A 135 0.13 4.60 -13.21
CA SER A 135 -0.78 3.86 -14.09
C SER A 135 -0.53 4.24 -15.55
N TRP A 136 -0.46 5.53 -15.81
CA TRP A 136 -0.15 6.05 -17.14
C TRP A 136 1.22 5.54 -17.60
N LEU A 137 2.21 5.62 -16.74
CA LEU A 137 3.57 5.18 -17.04
C LEU A 137 3.61 3.69 -17.36
N THR A 138 2.93 2.87 -16.57
CA THR A 138 2.86 1.42 -16.78
C THR A 138 2.21 1.09 -18.13
N GLU A 139 1.12 1.77 -18.47
CA GLU A 139 0.44 1.56 -19.75
C GLU A 139 1.33 1.98 -20.92
N TYR A 140 2.04 3.09 -20.78
CA TYR A 140 2.97 3.57 -21.80
C TYR A 140 4.02 2.51 -22.11
N PHE A 141 4.65 1.94 -21.09
CA PHE A 141 5.67 0.90 -21.28
C PHE A 141 5.06 -0.41 -21.76
N ALA A 142 3.86 -0.76 -21.32
CA ALA A 142 3.16 -1.96 -21.76
C ALA A 142 2.92 -1.92 -23.28
N ARG A 143 2.55 -0.76 -23.81
CA ARG A 143 2.31 -0.58 -25.24
C ARG A 143 3.60 -0.67 -26.06
N ARG A 144 4.74 -0.27 -25.46
CA ARG A 144 6.02 -0.33 -26.15
C ARG A 144 6.65 -1.71 -26.12
N TRP A 145 6.40 -2.47 -25.05
CA TRP A 145 7.04 -3.74 -24.80
C TRP A 145 6.12 -4.94 -25.05
N SER A 146 5.00 -4.73 -25.61
CA SER A 146 4.04 -5.81 -25.88
C SER A 146 4.44 -6.67 -27.08
#